data_0ef7d2ab55a0c8494f135911258d008c
#
_entry.id   0ef7d2ab55a0c8494f135911258d008c
#
_cell.length_a   1.000
_cell.length_b   1.000
_cell.length_c   1.000
_cell.angle_alpha   90.00
_cell.angle_beta   90.00
_cell.angle_gamma   90.00
#
_symmetry.space_group_name_H-M   'P 1'
#
loop_
_entity.id
_entity.type
_entity.pdbx_description
1 polymer ?
#
loop_
_entity_poly.entity_id
_entity_poly.type
_entity_poly.pdbx_seq_one_letter_code
_entity_poly.pdbx_strand_id
1 'polypeptide(L)'
;MASQSRYSKTSGDRSGQMNDPVQVIDTLPLPVCVLTRATRDHCFKTEADFGYCAAKDLHYYGFKLGLRISRLGMITHYPLLAARPHDIQSLDTLLENFAGIAPADKGFIDEYRHARLLEQHAITVITPVRKNMQNSNLPKYLLRFCKRIRKFVETVGSHLTERFAVDQIRVHDL
;
A
#
# COMPACT_ATOMS: atom_id res chain seq x y z
N MET A 1 -17.91 16.46 14.33
CA MET A 1 -16.84 17.49 14.28
C MET A 1 -15.54 16.77 13.99
N ALA A 2 -15.05 16.89 12.76
CA ALA A 2 -13.86 16.16 12.32
C ALA A 2 -12.60 16.92 12.74
N SER A 3 -11.72 16.26 13.48
CA SER A 3 -10.39 16.75 13.84
C SER A 3 -9.49 16.69 12.60
N GLN A 4 -9.21 17.84 12.00
CA GLN A 4 -8.19 17.95 10.96
C GLN A 4 -6.81 17.91 11.60
N SER A 5 -6.08 16.82 11.38
CA SER A 5 -4.67 16.72 11.69
C SER A 5 -3.87 17.66 10.78
N ARG A 6 -3.30 18.72 11.37
CA ARG A 6 -2.36 19.62 10.70
C ARG A 6 -0.97 19.01 10.70
N TYR A 7 -0.58 18.42 9.58
CA TYR A 7 0.85 18.18 9.32
C TYR A 7 1.42 19.32 8.48
N SER A 8 2.39 20.04 9.05
CA SER A 8 3.08 21.17 8.46
C SER A 8 3.90 20.75 7.23
N LYS A 9 3.74 21.53 6.15
CA LYS A 9 4.55 21.46 4.94
C LYS A 9 6.00 21.84 5.27
N THR A 10 6.92 20.89 5.15
CA THR A 10 8.35 21.21 5.07
C THR A 10 8.70 21.55 3.62
N SER A 11 9.15 22.77 3.43
CA SER A 11 9.55 23.38 2.15
C SER A 11 10.85 22.78 1.61
N GLY A 12 10.78 22.23 0.44
CA GLY A 12 11.87 21.85 -0.45
C GLY A 12 11.22 21.29 -1.70
N ASP A 13 11.66 21.65 -2.89
CA ASP A 13 11.07 21.38 -4.22
C ASP A 13 10.67 19.89 -4.47
N ARG A 14 9.80 19.38 -3.63
CA ARG A 14 9.23 18.04 -3.63
C ARG A 14 7.85 18.01 -4.28
N SER A 15 7.31 19.17 -4.67
CA SER A 15 5.97 19.31 -5.23
C SER A 15 5.78 18.49 -6.52
N GLY A 16 6.82 18.39 -7.35
CA GLY A 16 6.78 17.59 -8.57
C GLY A 16 6.66 16.09 -8.33
N GLN A 17 7.11 15.57 -7.18
CA GLN A 17 7.04 14.14 -6.89
C GLN A 17 5.69 13.72 -6.28
N MET A 18 5.06 14.60 -5.53
CA MET A 18 3.69 14.40 -5.04
C MET A 18 2.69 14.29 -6.19
N ASN A 19 2.96 14.98 -7.30
CA ASN A 19 2.17 15.01 -8.53
C ASN A 19 2.74 14.09 -9.62
N ASP A 20 3.65 13.15 -9.29
CA ASP A 20 4.16 12.20 -10.26
C ASP A 20 2.99 11.39 -10.85
N PRO A 21 2.80 11.41 -12.19
CA PRO A 21 1.70 10.70 -12.83
C PRO A 21 1.84 9.17 -12.78
N VAL A 22 2.98 8.67 -12.31
CA VAL A 22 3.20 7.22 -12.12
C VAL A 22 3.62 6.96 -10.69
N GLN A 23 2.73 6.35 -9.91
CA GLN A 23 2.98 6.04 -8.50
C GLN A 23 2.65 4.58 -8.21
N VAL A 24 3.61 3.82 -7.69
CA VAL A 24 3.46 2.41 -7.33
C VAL A 24 2.72 2.29 -6.01
N ILE A 25 1.82 1.32 -5.92
CA ILE A 25 1.11 1.00 -4.68
C ILE A 25 1.46 -0.38 -4.16
N ASP A 26 1.51 -0.51 -2.85
CA ASP A 26 1.72 -1.77 -2.14
C ASP A 26 1.18 -1.69 -0.71
N THR A 27 1.18 -2.82 0.00
CA THR A 27 0.85 -2.89 1.44
C THR A 27 1.96 -3.60 2.21
N LEU A 28 2.26 -3.08 3.40
CA LEU A 28 3.23 -3.64 4.33
C LEU A 28 2.52 -4.05 5.63
N PRO A 29 2.67 -5.30 6.13
CA PRO A 29 2.11 -5.69 7.42
C PRO A 29 2.76 -4.90 8.56
N LEU A 30 1.95 -4.42 9.49
CA LEU A 30 2.36 -3.78 10.74
C LEU A 30 1.82 -4.57 11.94
N PRO A 31 2.51 -5.63 12.39
CA PRO A 31 2.13 -6.38 13.57
C PRO A 31 2.20 -5.50 14.82
N VAL A 32 1.13 -5.45 15.60
CA VAL A 32 1.13 -4.87 16.95
C VAL A 32 1.65 -5.90 17.93
N CYS A 33 1.19 -7.16 17.79
CA CYS A 33 1.67 -8.28 18.59
C CYS A 33 1.56 -9.62 17.85
N VAL A 34 2.18 -10.64 18.41
CA VAL A 34 2.03 -12.03 17.95
C VAL A 34 0.64 -12.58 18.30
N LEU A 35 0.11 -13.48 17.48
CA LEU A 35 -1.24 -14.05 17.63
C LEU A 35 -1.55 -14.57 19.04
N THR A 36 -0.58 -15.21 19.68
CA THR A 36 -0.73 -15.78 21.03
C THR A 36 -0.99 -14.72 22.11
N ARG A 37 -0.64 -13.46 21.84
CA ARG A 37 -0.89 -12.32 22.73
C ARG A 37 -2.13 -11.52 22.35
N ALA A 38 -2.61 -11.63 21.12
CA ALA A 38 -3.71 -10.82 20.58
C ALA A 38 -4.99 -10.87 21.43
N THR A 39 -5.29 -12.01 22.08
CA THR A 39 -6.45 -12.14 22.95
C THR A 39 -6.31 -11.47 24.31
N ARG A 40 -5.06 -11.21 24.74
CA ARG A 40 -4.74 -10.56 26.02
C ARG A 40 -4.35 -9.11 25.85
N ASP A 41 -3.99 -8.72 24.63
CA ASP A 41 -3.61 -7.35 24.30
C ASP A 41 -4.85 -6.46 24.33
N HIS A 42 -4.74 -5.34 25.02
CA HIS A 42 -5.80 -4.34 25.13
C HIS A 42 -5.58 -3.16 24.17
N CYS A 43 -4.40 -3.10 23.55
CA CYS A 43 -4.05 -2.04 22.62
C CYS A 43 -4.80 -2.18 21.31
N PHE A 44 -5.38 -1.09 20.81
CA PHE A 44 -6.05 -0.98 19.51
C PHE A 44 -7.15 -2.02 19.27
N LYS A 45 -7.93 -2.41 20.31
CA LYS A 45 -8.96 -3.46 20.21
C LYS A 45 -10.03 -3.20 19.16
N THR A 46 -10.33 -1.95 18.88
CA THR A 46 -11.36 -1.53 17.95
C THR A 46 -10.82 -1.24 16.55
N GLU A 47 -9.53 -0.96 16.42
CA GLU A 47 -8.89 -0.51 15.18
C GLU A 47 -8.01 -1.57 14.52
N ALA A 48 -7.31 -2.37 15.34
CA ALA A 48 -6.46 -3.45 14.84
C ALA A 48 -7.27 -4.73 14.56
N ASP A 49 -6.80 -5.55 13.64
CA ASP A 49 -7.47 -6.78 13.25
C ASP A 49 -6.45 -7.90 12.92
N PHE A 50 -6.94 -9.10 12.76
CA PHE A 50 -6.14 -10.25 12.36
C PHE A 50 -5.83 -10.18 10.86
N GLY A 51 -4.56 -10.33 10.51
CA GLY A 51 -4.08 -10.33 9.15
C GLY A 51 -3.20 -11.53 8.84
N TYR A 52 -2.99 -11.78 7.54
CA TYR A 52 -2.07 -12.78 7.04
C TYR A 52 -1.21 -12.19 5.93
N CYS A 53 0.10 -12.34 6.06
CA CYS A 53 1.08 -11.96 5.05
C CYS A 53 1.63 -13.21 4.36
N ALA A 54 1.16 -13.51 3.15
CA ALA A 54 1.56 -14.70 2.39
C ALA A 54 3.08 -14.71 2.06
N ALA A 55 3.69 -13.55 1.83
CA ALA A 55 5.12 -13.46 1.51
C ALA A 55 6.04 -13.86 2.67
N LYS A 56 5.58 -13.71 3.92
CA LYS A 56 6.31 -14.05 5.14
C LYS A 56 5.73 -15.28 5.85
N ASP A 57 4.67 -15.89 5.32
CA ASP A 57 3.86 -16.92 5.98
C ASP A 57 3.51 -16.53 7.43
N LEU A 58 3.10 -15.28 7.61
CA LEU A 58 2.93 -14.67 8.92
C LEU A 58 1.48 -14.33 9.19
N HIS A 59 0.88 -14.98 10.20
CA HIS A 59 -0.34 -14.53 10.82
C HIS A 59 -0.01 -13.52 11.93
N TYR A 60 -0.70 -12.39 11.95
CA TYR A 60 -0.45 -11.33 12.92
C TYR A 60 -1.73 -10.63 13.34
N TYR A 61 -1.66 -9.92 14.44
CA TYR A 61 -2.67 -8.97 14.87
C TYR A 61 -2.10 -7.56 14.76
N GLY A 62 -2.81 -6.66 14.09
CA GLY A 62 -2.32 -5.30 13.86
C GLY A 62 -2.97 -4.60 12.67
N PHE A 63 -2.15 -3.93 11.88
CA PHE A 63 -2.54 -3.10 10.76
C PHE A 63 -1.78 -3.49 9.48
N LYS A 64 -2.19 -2.88 8.37
CA LYS A 64 -1.39 -2.78 7.14
C LYS A 64 -1.05 -1.32 6.91
N LEU A 65 0.19 -1.03 6.59
CA LEU A 65 0.61 0.26 6.05
C LEU A 65 0.42 0.21 4.53
N GLY A 66 -0.52 1.00 4.02
CA GLY A 66 -0.60 1.25 2.60
C GLY A 66 0.55 2.16 2.17
N LEU A 67 1.12 1.92 1.03
CA LEU A 67 2.20 2.73 0.47
C LEU A 67 1.86 3.13 -0.96
N ARG A 68 1.95 4.43 -1.25
CA ARG A 68 1.98 4.96 -2.60
C ARG A 68 3.28 5.72 -2.79
N ILE A 69 4.06 5.34 -3.81
CA ILE A 69 5.46 5.74 -3.97
C ILE A 69 5.70 6.25 -5.39
N SER A 70 6.29 7.43 -5.53
CA SER A 70 6.68 8.00 -6.81
C SER A 70 7.78 7.19 -7.51
N ARG A 71 8.01 7.44 -8.80
CA ARG A 71 9.09 6.82 -9.60
C ARG A 71 10.50 7.03 -9.03
N LEU A 72 10.68 8.02 -8.18
CA LEU A 72 11.96 8.32 -7.52
C LEU A 72 12.06 7.78 -6.09
N GLY A 73 11.08 6.97 -5.67
CA GLY A 73 11.10 6.33 -4.35
C GLY A 73 10.60 7.19 -3.20
N MET A 74 9.94 8.33 -3.47
CA MET A 74 9.33 9.14 -2.42
C MET A 74 7.95 8.57 -2.06
N ILE A 75 7.68 8.39 -0.77
CA ILE A 75 6.36 8.05 -0.25
C ILE A 75 5.47 9.28 -0.38
N THR A 76 4.40 9.17 -1.17
CA THR A 76 3.44 10.24 -1.45
C THR A 76 2.14 10.08 -0.67
N HIS A 77 1.78 8.85 -0.30
CA HIS A 77 0.62 8.54 0.51
C HIS A 77 0.86 7.27 1.34
N TYR A 78 0.41 7.24 2.59
CA TYR A 78 0.69 6.13 3.52
C TYR A 78 -0.47 5.91 4.51
N PRO A 79 -1.64 5.45 4.06
CA PRO A 79 -2.77 5.20 4.94
C PRO A 79 -2.50 4.00 5.86
N LEU A 80 -2.98 4.10 7.10
CA LEU A 80 -3.05 2.96 8.01
C LEU A 80 -4.38 2.23 7.77
N LEU A 81 -4.31 0.94 7.49
CA LEU A 81 -5.41 0.10 7.05
C LEU A 81 -5.63 -1.04 8.04
N ALA A 82 -6.87 -1.50 8.18
CA ALA A 82 -7.16 -2.73 8.93
C ALA A 82 -6.42 -3.93 8.30
N ALA A 83 -5.96 -4.87 9.12
CA ALA A 83 -5.15 -6.00 8.63
C ALA A 83 -5.98 -7.05 7.87
N ARG A 84 -7.25 -7.29 8.27
CA ARG A 84 -8.11 -8.35 7.73
C ARG A 84 -8.50 -8.18 6.26
N PRO A 85 -8.95 -7.00 5.77
CA PRO A 85 -9.40 -6.85 4.41
C PRO A 85 -8.32 -7.22 3.40
N HIS A 86 -8.71 -7.85 2.27
CA HIS A 86 -7.79 -8.07 1.16
C HIS A 86 -7.28 -6.73 0.59
N ASP A 87 -6.06 -6.72 0.04
CA ASP A 87 -5.40 -5.52 -0.46
C ASP A 87 -6.24 -4.76 -1.49
N ILE A 88 -7.01 -5.48 -2.32
CA ILE A 88 -7.95 -4.89 -3.28
C ILE A 88 -9.00 -3.96 -2.63
N GLN A 89 -9.39 -4.21 -1.38
CA GLN A 89 -10.38 -3.37 -0.70
C GLN A 89 -9.79 -2.02 -0.26
N SER A 90 -8.48 -1.92 -0.16
CA SER A 90 -7.77 -0.68 0.17
C SER A 90 -7.42 0.17 -1.05
N LEU A 91 -7.75 -0.29 -2.25
CA LEU A 91 -7.37 0.35 -3.50
C LEU A 91 -7.86 1.80 -3.61
N ASP A 92 -9.12 2.05 -3.25
CA ASP A 92 -9.70 3.40 -3.28
C ASP A 92 -8.99 4.35 -2.31
N THR A 93 -8.68 3.87 -1.09
CA THR A 93 -7.95 4.65 -0.08
C THR A 93 -6.51 4.93 -0.51
N LEU A 94 -5.82 3.94 -1.10
CA LEU A 94 -4.45 4.10 -1.61
C LEU A 94 -4.36 5.12 -2.75
N LEU A 95 -5.41 5.20 -3.57
CA LEU A 95 -5.47 6.06 -4.75
C LEU A 95 -6.25 7.35 -4.52
N GLU A 96 -6.57 7.66 -3.27
CA GLU A 96 -7.22 8.92 -2.90
C GLU A 96 -6.41 10.13 -3.39
N ASN A 97 -7.09 11.10 -4.03
CA ASN A 97 -6.48 12.32 -4.58
C ASN A 97 -5.31 12.04 -5.56
N PHE A 98 -5.40 10.95 -6.32
CA PHE A 98 -4.45 10.60 -7.36
C PHE A 98 -5.13 10.53 -8.74
N ALA A 99 -4.39 10.85 -9.78
CA ALA A 99 -4.74 10.59 -11.17
C ALA A 99 -3.47 10.17 -11.92
N GLY A 100 -3.59 9.15 -12.79
CA GLY A 100 -2.45 8.65 -13.56
C GLY A 100 -2.33 7.14 -13.57
N ILE A 101 -1.10 6.63 -13.57
CA ILE A 101 -0.79 5.20 -13.68
C ILE A 101 -0.34 4.67 -12.33
N ALA A 102 -1.02 3.63 -11.84
CA ALA A 102 -0.74 2.96 -10.57
C ALA A 102 -0.29 1.51 -10.79
N PRO A 103 1.01 1.23 -10.97
CA PRO A 103 1.52 -0.13 -10.92
C PRO A 103 1.29 -0.75 -9.53
N ALA A 104 0.74 -1.98 -9.50
CA ALA A 104 0.38 -2.67 -8.28
C ALA A 104 0.74 -4.16 -8.34
N ASP A 105 0.71 -4.87 -7.21
CA ASP A 105 0.89 -6.31 -7.20
C ASP A 105 -0.39 -7.08 -7.57
N LYS A 106 -0.27 -8.41 -7.69
CA LYS A 106 -1.37 -9.34 -8.02
C LYS A 106 -2.51 -9.32 -7.01
N GLY A 107 -2.26 -8.88 -5.77
CA GLY A 107 -3.27 -8.70 -4.74
C GLY A 107 -4.33 -7.64 -5.10
N PHE A 108 -4.01 -6.74 -6.03
CA PHE A 108 -4.87 -5.65 -6.49
C PHE A 108 -5.60 -5.92 -7.81
N ILE A 109 -5.69 -7.18 -8.26
CA ILE A 109 -6.38 -7.54 -9.51
C ILE A 109 -7.90 -7.54 -9.28
N ASP A 110 -8.61 -6.59 -9.92
CA ASP A 110 -10.06 -6.51 -10.00
C ASP A 110 -10.45 -5.66 -11.21
N GLU A 111 -10.90 -6.31 -12.27
CA GLU A 111 -11.21 -5.64 -13.55
C GLU A 111 -12.34 -4.61 -13.42
N TYR A 112 -13.36 -4.91 -12.61
CA TYR A 112 -14.47 -3.99 -12.39
C TYR A 112 -14.04 -2.71 -11.68
N ARG A 113 -13.25 -2.84 -10.60
CA ARG A 113 -12.70 -1.69 -9.88
C ARG A 113 -11.73 -0.88 -10.73
N HIS A 114 -10.89 -1.55 -11.54
CA HIS A 114 -9.97 -0.87 -12.45
C HIS A 114 -10.71 -0.04 -13.50
N ALA A 115 -11.79 -0.60 -14.12
CA ALA A 115 -12.63 0.14 -15.07
C ALA A 115 -13.28 1.37 -14.41
N ARG A 116 -13.85 1.20 -13.22
CA ARG A 116 -14.45 2.31 -12.46
C ARG A 116 -13.44 3.43 -12.15
N LEU A 117 -12.24 3.07 -11.68
CA LEU A 117 -11.18 4.03 -11.37
C LEU A 117 -10.71 4.79 -12.60
N LEU A 118 -10.65 4.13 -13.75
CA LEU A 118 -10.30 4.76 -15.02
C LEU A 118 -11.39 5.78 -15.44
N GLU A 119 -12.65 5.39 -15.38
CA GLU A 119 -13.76 6.23 -15.80
C GLU A 119 -14.01 7.43 -14.88
N GLN A 120 -13.94 7.21 -13.56
CA GLN A 120 -14.33 8.24 -12.59
C GLN A 120 -13.17 9.13 -12.15
N HIS A 121 -11.93 8.62 -12.16
CA HIS A 121 -10.77 9.30 -11.58
C HIS A 121 -9.57 9.40 -12.51
N ALA A 122 -9.67 8.94 -13.76
CA ALA A 122 -8.56 8.89 -14.72
C ALA A 122 -7.33 8.11 -14.17
N ILE A 123 -7.59 7.03 -13.42
CA ILE A 123 -6.55 6.17 -12.82
C ILE A 123 -6.47 4.87 -13.61
N THR A 124 -5.29 4.56 -14.13
CA THR A 124 -4.99 3.29 -14.78
C THR A 124 -4.20 2.39 -13.83
N VAL A 125 -4.84 1.39 -13.24
CA VAL A 125 -4.15 0.40 -12.40
C VAL A 125 -3.53 -0.67 -13.29
N ILE A 126 -2.24 -0.98 -13.10
CA ILE A 126 -1.51 -1.98 -13.89
C ILE A 126 -0.99 -3.06 -12.95
N THR A 127 -1.52 -4.28 -13.10
CA THR A 127 -1.12 -5.45 -12.33
C THR A 127 -0.44 -6.51 -13.21
N PRO A 128 0.43 -7.37 -12.64
CA PRO A 128 0.95 -8.52 -13.36
C PRO A 128 -0.18 -9.50 -13.71
N VAL A 129 -0.14 -10.05 -14.91
CA VAL A 129 -1.11 -11.07 -15.36
C VAL A 129 -0.94 -12.35 -14.57
N ARG A 130 -2.03 -12.95 -14.09
CA ARG A 130 -2.03 -14.32 -13.54
C ARG A 130 -1.86 -15.33 -14.67
N LYS A 131 -1.26 -16.49 -14.40
CA LYS A 131 -1.04 -17.56 -15.40
C LYS A 131 -2.31 -18.00 -16.13
N ASN A 132 -3.46 -17.85 -15.50
CA ASN A 132 -4.78 -18.26 -16.01
C ASN A 132 -5.58 -17.10 -16.66
N MET A 133 -5.03 -15.91 -16.73
CA MET A 133 -5.67 -14.77 -17.39
C MET A 133 -5.20 -14.70 -18.84
N GLN A 134 -6.14 -14.54 -19.77
CA GLN A 134 -5.81 -14.26 -21.16
C GLN A 134 -5.07 -12.93 -21.26
N ASN A 135 -4.15 -12.86 -22.23
CA ASN A 135 -3.18 -11.79 -22.45
C ASN A 135 -3.68 -10.39 -22.10
N SER A 136 -2.94 -9.69 -21.22
CA SER A 136 -3.12 -8.25 -21.10
C SER A 136 -2.82 -7.59 -22.45
N ASN A 137 -3.75 -6.79 -22.96
CA ASN A 137 -3.55 -5.97 -24.17
C ASN A 137 -2.50 -4.85 -23.97
N LEU A 138 -1.78 -4.86 -22.82
CA LEU A 138 -0.78 -3.87 -22.52
C LEU A 138 0.53 -4.10 -23.26
N PRO A 139 1.12 -3.05 -23.84
CA PRO A 139 2.40 -3.14 -24.53
C PRO A 139 3.51 -3.71 -23.64
N LYS A 140 4.35 -4.60 -24.19
CA LYS A 140 5.45 -5.23 -23.44
C LYS A 140 6.40 -4.25 -22.76
N TYR A 141 6.64 -3.07 -23.36
CA TYR A 141 7.49 -2.05 -22.78
C TYR A 141 6.88 -1.47 -21.49
N LEU A 142 5.55 -1.29 -21.45
CA LEU A 142 4.86 -0.78 -20.27
C LEU A 142 4.90 -1.78 -19.12
N LEU A 143 4.72 -3.07 -19.41
CA LEU A 143 4.86 -4.14 -18.41
C LEU A 143 6.28 -4.20 -17.83
N ARG A 144 7.31 -4.05 -18.68
CA ARG A 144 8.73 -3.99 -18.23
C ARG A 144 8.98 -2.76 -17.37
N PHE A 145 8.45 -1.62 -17.75
CA PHE A 145 8.54 -0.37 -16.98
C PHE A 145 7.90 -0.54 -15.60
N CYS A 146 6.67 -1.02 -15.52
CA CYS A 146 5.97 -1.28 -14.25
C CYS A 146 6.74 -2.26 -13.37
N LYS A 147 7.27 -3.36 -13.94
CA LYS A 147 8.11 -4.31 -13.20
C LYS A 147 9.37 -3.66 -12.61
N ARG A 148 10.00 -2.75 -13.36
CA ARG A 148 11.18 -2.02 -12.87
C ARG A 148 10.85 -1.07 -11.74
N ILE A 149 9.75 -0.32 -11.86
CA ILE A 149 9.34 0.66 -10.85
C ILE A 149 8.90 -0.04 -9.55
N ARG A 150 8.25 -1.20 -9.63
CA ARG A 150 7.86 -1.97 -8.44
C ARG A 150 9.03 -2.33 -7.52
N LYS A 151 10.25 -2.47 -8.04
CA LYS A 151 11.44 -2.66 -7.22
C LYS A 151 11.68 -1.51 -6.23
N PHE A 152 11.25 -0.30 -6.55
CA PHE A 152 11.36 0.82 -5.60
C PHE A 152 10.47 0.63 -4.38
N VAL A 153 9.26 0.11 -4.56
CA VAL A 153 8.37 -0.22 -3.42
C VAL A 153 9.01 -1.27 -2.52
N GLU A 154 9.57 -2.32 -3.10
CA GLU A 154 10.29 -3.36 -2.36
C GLU A 154 11.47 -2.77 -1.57
N THR A 155 12.26 -1.88 -2.21
CA THR A 155 13.38 -1.19 -1.56
C THR A 155 12.92 -0.26 -0.43
N VAL A 156 11.86 0.53 -0.66
CA VAL A 156 11.29 1.40 0.39
C VAL A 156 10.72 0.57 1.54
N GLY A 157 10.00 -0.53 1.23
CA GLY A 157 9.50 -1.47 2.23
C GLY A 157 10.64 -2.05 3.08
N SER A 158 11.73 -2.54 2.46
CA SER A 158 12.92 -3.03 3.18
C SER A 158 13.54 -1.94 4.06
N HIS A 159 13.66 -0.71 3.57
CA HIS A 159 14.17 0.39 4.40
C HIS A 159 13.28 0.68 5.60
N LEU A 160 11.95 0.64 5.43
CA LEU A 160 11.01 0.85 6.53
C LEU A 160 11.13 -0.25 7.59
N THR A 161 11.29 -1.51 7.19
CA THR A 161 11.41 -2.63 8.13
C THR A 161 12.81 -2.76 8.71
N GLU A 162 13.87 -2.68 7.91
CA GLU A 162 15.24 -2.96 8.35
C GLU A 162 15.90 -1.78 9.08
N ARG A 163 15.61 -0.53 8.65
CA ARG A 163 16.22 0.66 9.25
C ARG A 163 15.36 1.32 10.30
N PHE A 164 14.04 1.32 10.11
CA PHE A 164 13.11 2.00 11.00
C PHE A 164 12.29 1.03 11.86
N ALA A 165 12.43 -0.28 11.64
CA ALA A 165 11.75 -1.34 12.39
C ALA A 165 10.23 -1.10 12.52
N VAL A 166 9.58 -0.58 11.48
CA VAL A 166 8.15 -0.23 11.52
C VAL A 166 7.24 -1.43 11.74
N ASP A 167 7.72 -2.64 11.45
CA ASP A 167 7.03 -3.90 11.70
C ASP A 167 7.34 -4.51 13.10
N GLN A 168 8.10 -3.80 13.93
CA GLN A 168 8.47 -4.20 15.30
C GLN A 168 7.90 -3.25 16.33
N ILE A 169 6.60 -3.00 16.25
CA ILE A 169 5.92 -2.14 17.23
C ILE A 169 5.90 -2.87 18.58
N ARG A 170 6.59 -2.30 19.57
CA ARG A 170 6.62 -2.79 20.95
C ARG A 170 5.78 -1.86 21.81
N VAL A 171 4.45 -1.99 21.70
CA VAL A 171 3.55 -1.29 22.61
C VAL A 171 3.29 -2.23 23.78
N HIS A 172 3.67 -1.80 24.98
CA HIS A 172 3.44 -2.56 26.19
C HIS A 172 2.23 -2.07 26.97
N ASP A 173 1.96 -0.76 26.94
CA ASP A 173 0.79 -0.11 27.55
C ASP A 173 0.54 1.25 26.87
N LEU A 174 -0.72 1.61 26.70
CA LEU A 174 -1.21 2.95 26.41
C LEU A 174 -2.01 3.44 27.60
#